data_6b50fbcf45e1e357d8b2f65be56a2842
#
_entry.id   6b50fbcf45e1e357d8b2f65be56a2842
#
_cell.length_a   1.000
_cell.length_b   1.000
_cell.length_c   1.000
_cell.angle_alpha   90.00
_cell.angle_beta   90.00
_cell.angle_gamma   90.00
#
_symmetry.space_group_name_H-M   'P 1'
#
loop_
_entity.id
_entity.type
_entity.pdbx_description
1 polymer ?
#
loop_
_entity_poly.entity_id
_entity_poly.type
_entity_poly.pdbx_seq_one_letter_code
_entity_poly.pdbx_strand_id
1 'polypeptide(L)'
;MVLSGDSICEVMLIAGFLGAGKTTLLRNILKWPGDLTKTAVLVNEFGQIGIDGELLQGFNSPVFELTNGCICCTLQGELLRTLEEILDKFQPRRLFIEASGVADPLDILKFIGTSTIKRQMTAPKVVTVLDGDMWQGREYFGPLFYNQIKAADLLLLNKIDLLPSEDVPRYLEEIREINSSCSVVPTYHCQIDPEVLWKPSLKPGQEIGIHLPHFHTDHGSAQGMGYVNFAFEEQVPFNADCFRRFMQDLPLKMYRIKGFACLGDRRYFLNHVGGKTEWIELDEAGPTRLAFVGWQVNEEDFIQALRTCLESHNL
;
A
#
# COMPACT_ATOMS: atom_id res chain seq x y z
N MET A 1 -41.29 -18.66 -0.94
CA MET A 1 -39.97 -18.86 -1.58
C MET A 1 -38.98 -18.17 -0.67
N VAL A 2 -38.34 -18.91 0.24
CA VAL A 2 -37.42 -18.39 1.22
C VAL A 2 -36.15 -18.08 0.45
N LEU A 3 -35.78 -16.80 0.34
CA LEU A 3 -34.53 -16.36 -0.21
C LEU A 3 -33.43 -16.97 0.67
N SER A 4 -32.60 -17.80 0.07
CA SER A 4 -31.38 -18.33 0.66
C SER A 4 -30.60 -17.13 1.23
N GLY A 5 -30.30 -17.17 2.53
CA GLY A 5 -29.63 -16.08 3.22
C GLY A 5 -28.29 -15.79 2.55
N ASP A 6 -28.24 -14.72 1.76
CA ASP A 6 -27.01 -14.18 1.21
C ASP A 6 -26.12 -13.78 2.40
N SER A 7 -25.07 -14.54 2.63
CA SER A 7 -24.10 -14.22 3.70
C SER A 7 -23.39 -12.94 3.30
N ILE A 8 -23.59 -11.87 4.06
CA ILE A 8 -22.90 -10.59 3.89
C ILE A 8 -21.38 -10.84 3.91
N CYS A 9 -20.66 -10.33 2.92
CA CYS A 9 -19.22 -10.48 2.82
C CYS A 9 -18.52 -9.62 3.89
N GLU A 10 -17.67 -10.24 4.72
CA GLU A 10 -16.81 -9.53 5.67
C GLU A 10 -15.63 -8.90 4.93
N VAL A 11 -15.45 -7.57 5.06
CA VAL A 11 -14.40 -6.84 4.34
C VAL A 11 -13.34 -6.30 5.30
N MET A 12 -12.08 -6.49 4.93
CA MET A 12 -10.93 -5.90 5.58
C MET A 12 -10.13 -5.08 4.59
N LEU A 13 -9.92 -3.80 4.90
CA LEU A 13 -9.05 -2.89 4.16
C LEU A 13 -7.69 -2.84 4.83
N ILE A 14 -6.67 -3.35 4.15
CA ILE A 14 -5.28 -3.30 4.61
C ILE A 14 -4.64 -2.05 4.03
N ALA A 15 -4.37 -1.09 4.90
CA ALA A 15 -3.75 0.19 4.59
C ALA A 15 -2.35 0.30 5.20
N GLY A 16 -1.65 1.37 4.89
CA GLY A 16 -0.31 1.64 5.41
C GLY A 16 0.62 2.14 4.31
N PHE A 17 1.63 2.86 4.70
CA PHE A 17 2.55 3.51 3.77
C PHE A 17 3.39 2.48 2.99
N LEU A 18 4.09 2.95 1.97
CA LEU A 18 4.97 2.12 1.13
C LEU A 18 6.01 1.39 1.98
N GLY A 19 6.19 0.08 1.76
CA GLY A 19 7.18 -0.73 2.47
C GLY A 19 6.83 -1.08 3.92
N ALA A 20 5.69 -0.66 4.46
CA ALA A 20 5.30 -0.92 5.84
C ALA A 20 5.07 -2.41 6.15
N GLY A 21 4.74 -3.23 5.14
CA GLY A 21 4.55 -4.68 5.30
C GLY A 21 3.13 -5.18 5.02
N LYS A 22 2.31 -4.43 4.27
CA LYS A 22 0.92 -4.80 3.93
C LYS A 22 0.80 -6.17 3.29
N THR A 23 1.57 -6.41 2.22
CA THR A 23 1.62 -7.70 1.52
C THR A 23 2.16 -8.81 2.42
N THR A 24 3.07 -8.50 3.35
CA THR A 24 3.55 -9.45 4.36
C THR A 24 2.43 -9.85 5.31
N LEU A 25 1.63 -8.89 5.81
CA LEU A 25 0.45 -9.16 6.62
C LEU A 25 -0.52 -10.07 5.89
N LEU A 26 -0.84 -9.72 4.64
CA LEU A 26 -1.77 -10.49 3.81
C LEU A 26 -1.28 -11.93 3.61
N ARG A 27 0.01 -12.13 3.31
CA ARG A 27 0.62 -13.47 3.22
C ARG A 27 0.53 -14.25 4.53
N ASN A 28 0.73 -13.61 5.67
CA ASN A 28 0.59 -14.26 6.97
C ASN A 28 -0.85 -14.70 7.20
N ILE A 29 -1.84 -13.85 6.91
CA ILE A 29 -3.26 -14.17 7.00
C ILE A 29 -3.61 -15.38 6.13
N LEU A 30 -3.14 -15.42 4.89
CA LEU A 30 -3.41 -16.53 3.96
C LEU A 30 -2.71 -17.83 4.33
N LYS A 31 -1.73 -17.81 5.23
CA LYS A 31 -1.07 -19.00 5.78
C LYS A 31 -1.74 -19.56 7.04
N TRP A 32 -2.67 -18.83 7.66
CA TRP A 32 -3.32 -19.31 8.86
C TRP A 32 -4.14 -20.58 8.58
N PRO A 33 -4.18 -21.51 9.53
CA PRO A 33 -5.01 -22.69 9.38
C PRO A 33 -6.49 -22.29 9.33
N GLY A 34 -7.20 -22.77 8.32
CA GLY A 34 -8.62 -22.49 8.13
C GLY A 34 -9.09 -22.70 6.70
N ASP A 35 -10.40 -22.66 6.52
CA ASP A 35 -11.00 -22.76 5.19
C ASP A 35 -10.96 -21.39 4.49
N LEU A 36 -10.12 -21.29 3.48
CA LEU A 36 -9.95 -20.10 2.62
C LEU A 36 -10.78 -20.18 1.32
N THR A 37 -11.56 -21.23 1.09
CA THR A 37 -12.31 -21.45 -0.17
C THR A 37 -13.33 -20.36 -0.47
N LYS A 38 -13.77 -19.63 0.55
CA LYS A 38 -14.68 -18.48 0.44
C LYS A 38 -14.00 -17.15 0.78
N THR A 39 -12.70 -17.08 0.57
CA THR A 39 -11.89 -15.87 0.78
C THR A 39 -11.42 -15.35 -0.57
N ALA A 40 -11.58 -14.07 -0.83
CA ALA A 40 -11.04 -13.37 -1.99
C ALA A 40 -10.06 -12.29 -1.53
N VAL A 41 -9.10 -12.00 -2.38
CA VAL A 41 -8.09 -10.96 -2.18
C VAL A 41 -8.10 -10.01 -3.36
N LEU A 42 -8.18 -8.72 -3.10
CA LEU A 42 -8.01 -7.68 -4.10
C LEU A 42 -6.77 -6.87 -3.76
N VAL A 43 -5.79 -6.89 -4.64
CA VAL A 43 -4.56 -6.10 -4.51
C VAL A 43 -4.63 -4.91 -5.44
N ASN A 44 -4.54 -3.72 -4.85
CA ASN A 44 -4.47 -2.47 -5.58
C ASN A 44 -3.04 -1.96 -5.52
N GLU A 45 -2.19 -2.41 -6.46
CA GLU A 45 -0.80 -1.98 -6.51
C GLU A 45 -0.60 -0.84 -7.52
N PHE A 46 0.29 0.05 -7.12
CA PHE A 46 0.76 1.18 -7.91
C PHE A 46 1.98 0.76 -8.73
N GLY A 47 1.79 0.51 -10.03
CA GLY A 47 2.89 0.21 -10.94
C GLY A 47 2.55 -0.89 -11.96
N GLN A 48 3.10 -0.77 -13.15
CA GLN A 48 2.88 -1.70 -14.28
C GLN A 48 3.54 -3.08 -14.12
N ILE A 49 4.07 -3.40 -12.95
CA ILE A 49 4.79 -4.65 -12.69
C ILE A 49 4.09 -5.35 -11.53
N GLY A 50 3.22 -6.32 -11.84
CA GLY A 50 2.45 -7.14 -10.89
C GLY A 50 3.30 -8.10 -10.04
N ILE A 51 4.34 -7.59 -9.36
CA ILE A 51 5.26 -8.40 -8.55
C ILE A 51 4.59 -8.85 -7.25
N ASP A 52 3.69 -8.04 -6.67
CA ASP A 52 3.05 -8.41 -5.40
C ASP A 52 1.98 -9.49 -5.60
N GLY A 53 1.32 -9.55 -6.76
CA GLY A 53 0.43 -10.65 -7.12
C GLY A 53 1.17 -11.98 -7.31
N GLU A 54 2.37 -11.98 -7.86
CA GLU A 54 3.20 -13.20 -7.95
C GLU A 54 3.58 -13.72 -6.56
N LEU A 55 3.79 -12.85 -5.57
CA LEU A 55 4.08 -13.23 -4.20
C LEU A 55 2.90 -13.89 -3.47
N LEU A 56 1.69 -13.72 -3.99
CA LEU A 56 0.45 -14.31 -3.47
C LEU A 56 0.01 -15.54 -4.26
N GLN A 57 0.73 -15.91 -5.33
CA GLN A 57 0.47 -17.15 -6.07
C GLN A 57 0.78 -18.38 -5.20
N GLY A 58 -0.04 -19.41 -5.34
CA GLY A 58 0.11 -20.67 -4.59
C GLY A 58 -0.81 -20.81 -3.37
N PHE A 59 -1.63 -19.80 -3.05
CA PHE A 59 -2.70 -19.93 -2.07
C PHE A 59 -4.02 -20.39 -2.74
N ASN A 60 -4.84 -21.14 -2.01
CA ASN A 60 -6.14 -21.62 -2.51
C ASN A 60 -7.24 -20.52 -2.56
N SER A 61 -6.85 -19.27 -2.53
CA SER A 61 -7.75 -18.11 -2.59
C SER A 61 -7.59 -17.40 -3.92
N PRO A 62 -8.67 -17.00 -4.60
CA PRO A 62 -8.57 -16.17 -5.80
C PRO A 62 -7.97 -14.80 -5.45
N VAL A 63 -6.93 -14.42 -6.18
CA VAL A 63 -6.27 -13.12 -6.08
C VAL A 63 -6.63 -12.30 -7.32
N PHE A 64 -7.15 -11.12 -7.12
CA PHE A 64 -7.50 -10.16 -8.15
C PHE A 64 -6.54 -8.97 -8.06
N GLU A 65 -6.02 -8.54 -9.19
CA GLU A 65 -5.12 -7.39 -9.28
C GLU A 65 -5.78 -6.26 -10.08
N LEU A 66 -5.66 -5.03 -9.58
CA LEU A 66 -5.97 -3.84 -10.36
C LEU A 66 -4.70 -3.36 -11.05
N THR A 67 -4.63 -3.50 -12.37
CA THR A 67 -3.41 -3.35 -13.17
C THR A 67 -3.21 -1.99 -13.81
N ASN A 68 -4.12 -1.02 -13.67
CA ASN A 68 -4.03 0.25 -14.37
C ASN A 68 -3.65 1.43 -13.49
N GLY A 69 -2.50 2.00 -13.79
CA GLY A 69 -1.78 3.00 -13.03
C GLY A 69 -2.16 4.47 -13.26
N CYS A 70 -3.45 4.85 -13.28
CA CYS A 70 -3.84 6.27 -13.29
C CYS A 70 -4.72 6.63 -12.10
N ILE A 71 -4.15 7.46 -11.19
CA ILE A 71 -4.66 7.73 -9.83
C ILE A 71 -6.01 8.46 -9.75
N CYS A 72 -6.51 9.16 -10.77
CA CYS A 72 -7.45 10.24 -10.48
C CYS A 72 -8.93 9.95 -10.69
N CYS A 73 -9.36 9.24 -11.72
CA CYS A 73 -10.79 9.04 -11.99
C CYS A 73 -11.13 7.63 -12.52
N THR A 74 -10.18 6.95 -13.13
CA THR A 74 -10.34 5.61 -13.70
C THR A 74 -10.30 4.53 -12.62
N LEU A 75 -9.49 4.73 -11.56
CA LEU A 75 -9.30 3.76 -10.47
C LEU A 75 -10.57 3.54 -9.64
N GLN A 76 -11.35 4.58 -9.34
CA GLN A 76 -12.58 4.41 -8.57
C GLN A 76 -13.60 3.57 -9.33
N GLY A 77 -13.75 3.82 -10.63
CA GLY A 77 -14.65 3.04 -11.49
C GLY A 77 -14.18 1.59 -11.68
N GLU A 78 -12.88 1.36 -11.80
CA GLU A 78 -12.31 0.02 -11.94
C GLU A 78 -12.37 -0.76 -10.61
N LEU A 79 -12.06 -0.13 -9.49
CA LEU A 79 -12.21 -0.72 -8.16
C LEU A 79 -13.65 -1.18 -7.93
N LEU A 80 -14.65 -0.32 -8.24
CA LEU A 80 -16.06 -0.67 -8.08
C LEU A 80 -16.44 -1.85 -8.95
N ARG A 81 -16.08 -1.82 -10.23
CA ARG A 81 -16.39 -2.91 -11.17
C ARG A 81 -15.77 -4.23 -10.71
N THR A 82 -14.50 -4.20 -10.27
CA THR A 82 -13.83 -5.40 -9.78
C THR A 82 -14.46 -5.92 -8.49
N LEU A 83 -14.86 -5.02 -7.57
CA LEU A 83 -15.59 -5.41 -6.36
C LEU A 83 -16.95 -6.02 -6.69
N GLU A 84 -17.71 -5.44 -7.62
CA GLU A 84 -18.98 -6.00 -8.11
C GLU A 84 -18.77 -7.39 -8.71
N GLU A 85 -17.76 -7.57 -9.56
CA GLU A 85 -17.43 -8.87 -10.14
C GLU A 85 -17.06 -9.91 -9.07
N ILE A 86 -16.27 -9.54 -8.07
CA ILE A 86 -15.89 -10.44 -6.97
C ILE A 86 -17.13 -10.86 -6.19
N LEU A 87 -17.97 -9.90 -5.80
CA LEU A 87 -19.15 -10.16 -4.98
C LEU A 87 -20.19 -10.98 -5.74
N ASP A 88 -20.44 -10.68 -7.01
CA ASP A 88 -21.47 -11.36 -7.81
C ASP A 88 -21.04 -12.77 -8.27
N LYS A 89 -19.77 -12.91 -8.72
CA LYS A 89 -19.31 -14.18 -9.31
C LYS A 89 -18.74 -15.16 -8.27
N PHE A 90 -17.99 -14.67 -7.28
CA PHE A 90 -17.34 -15.52 -6.28
C PHE A 90 -18.11 -15.65 -4.98
N GLN A 91 -18.93 -14.64 -4.65
CA GLN A 91 -19.73 -14.61 -3.42
C GLN A 91 -18.88 -15.00 -2.19
N PRO A 92 -17.75 -14.28 -1.96
CA PRO A 92 -16.86 -14.62 -0.87
C PRO A 92 -17.53 -14.32 0.47
N ARG A 93 -17.14 -15.08 1.51
CA ARG A 93 -17.47 -14.74 2.90
C ARG A 93 -16.54 -13.67 3.46
N ARG A 94 -15.31 -13.61 2.92
CA ARG A 94 -14.27 -12.66 3.35
C ARG A 94 -13.59 -12.06 2.14
N LEU A 95 -13.39 -10.76 2.19
CA LEU A 95 -12.68 -10.02 1.17
C LEU A 95 -11.58 -9.17 1.83
N PHE A 96 -10.35 -9.42 1.45
CA PHE A 96 -9.22 -8.58 1.81
C PHE A 96 -8.94 -7.63 0.65
N ILE A 97 -8.85 -6.35 0.96
CA ILE A 97 -8.47 -5.30 0.00
C ILE A 97 -7.14 -4.73 0.47
N GLU A 98 -6.06 -4.98 -0.26
CA GLU A 98 -4.79 -4.31 -0.03
C GLU A 98 -4.78 -2.99 -0.79
N ALA A 99 -4.76 -1.88 -0.05
CA ALA A 99 -4.64 -0.55 -0.64
C ALA A 99 -3.20 -0.26 -1.05
N SER A 100 -3.01 0.52 -2.12
CA SER A 100 -1.70 1.09 -2.45
C SER A 100 -1.12 1.88 -1.26
N GLY A 101 0.21 1.88 -1.13
CA GLY A 101 0.88 2.62 -0.07
C GLY A 101 0.67 4.13 -0.10
N VAL A 102 0.17 4.67 -1.20
CA VAL A 102 -0.18 6.09 -1.40
C VAL A 102 -1.67 6.30 -1.61
N ALA A 103 -2.51 5.32 -1.29
CA ALA A 103 -3.95 5.47 -1.28
C ALA A 103 -4.43 6.03 0.06
N ASP A 104 -5.38 6.96 0.03
CA ASP A 104 -6.08 7.41 1.22
C ASP A 104 -7.19 6.41 1.57
N PRO A 105 -7.11 5.70 2.70
CA PRO A 105 -8.14 4.75 3.09
C PRO A 105 -9.50 5.43 3.33
N LEU A 106 -9.52 6.70 3.72
CA LEU A 106 -10.77 7.45 3.89
C LEU A 106 -11.52 7.63 2.58
N ASP A 107 -10.80 7.87 1.48
CA ASP A 107 -11.41 7.95 0.15
C ASP A 107 -11.99 6.61 -0.30
N ILE A 108 -11.27 5.51 -0.05
CA ILE A 108 -11.75 4.15 -0.36
C ILE A 108 -13.02 3.84 0.44
N LEU A 109 -13.03 4.14 1.74
CA LEU A 109 -14.18 3.94 2.61
C LEU A 109 -15.39 4.76 2.17
N LYS A 110 -15.17 6.04 1.86
CA LYS A 110 -16.22 6.93 1.34
C LYS A 110 -16.82 6.40 0.04
N PHE A 111 -15.97 5.96 -0.87
CA PHE A 111 -16.37 5.41 -2.15
C PHE A 111 -17.21 4.14 -1.99
N ILE A 112 -16.75 3.17 -1.20
CA ILE A 112 -17.52 1.95 -0.88
C ILE A 112 -18.86 2.33 -0.23
N GLY A 113 -18.84 3.24 0.74
CA GLY A 113 -20.01 3.66 1.49
C GLY A 113 -21.09 4.36 0.68
N THR A 114 -20.73 5.00 -0.43
CA THR A 114 -21.69 5.65 -1.35
C THR A 114 -22.15 4.74 -2.49
N SER A 115 -21.51 3.60 -2.69
CA SER A 115 -21.79 2.65 -3.76
C SER A 115 -22.95 1.71 -3.45
N THR A 116 -23.47 1.03 -4.48
CA THR A 116 -24.54 0.04 -4.35
C THR A 116 -24.09 -1.26 -3.69
N ILE A 117 -22.79 -1.60 -3.80
CA ILE A 117 -22.20 -2.84 -3.26
C ILE A 117 -22.19 -2.89 -1.74
N LYS A 118 -22.32 -1.75 -1.06
CA LYS A 118 -22.38 -1.69 0.42
C LYS A 118 -23.44 -2.59 1.06
N ARG A 119 -24.44 -3.02 0.29
CA ARG A 119 -25.51 -3.92 0.77
C ARG A 119 -25.07 -5.38 0.80
N GLN A 120 -24.01 -5.72 0.08
CA GLN A 120 -23.50 -7.08 -0.07
C GLN A 120 -22.32 -7.35 0.88
N MET A 121 -21.81 -6.32 1.56
CA MET A 121 -20.64 -6.41 2.41
C MET A 121 -20.80 -5.66 3.74
N THR A 122 -20.00 -6.04 4.73
CA THR A 122 -19.88 -5.25 5.96
C THR A 122 -19.16 -3.93 5.69
N ALA A 123 -19.30 -2.97 6.59
CA ALA A 123 -18.36 -1.85 6.62
C ALA A 123 -16.92 -2.39 6.73
N PRO A 124 -15.99 -1.95 5.87
CA PRO A 124 -14.64 -2.46 5.91
C PRO A 124 -13.95 -2.17 7.25
N LYS A 125 -13.37 -3.19 7.87
CA LYS A 125 -12.46 -3.00 8.99
C LYS A 125 -11.10 -2.54 8.45
N VAL A 126 -10.62 -1.39 8.91
CA VAL A 126 -9.34 -0.84 8.47
C VAL A 126 -8.21 -1.34 9.37
N VAL A 127 -7.28 -2.08 8.78
CA VAL A 127 -6.04 -2.52 9.42
C VAL A 127 -4.89 -1.77 8.79
N THR A 128 -4.30 -0.84 9.53
CA THR A 128 -3.16 -0.06 9.05
C THR A 128 -1.86 -0.67 9.54
N VAL A 129 -0.95 -0.94 8.60
CA VAL A 129 0.43 -1.34 8.91
C VAL A 129 1.32 -0.09 8.88
N LEU A 130 1.97 0.18 10.00
CA LEU A 130 2.86 1.31 10.18
C LEU A 130 4.30 0.81 10.34
N ASP A 131 5.22 1.35 9.56
CA ASP A 131 6.65 1.06 9.70
C ASP A 131 7.22 1.85 10.87
N GLY A 132 7.65 1.15 11.92
CA GLY A 132 8.20 1.79 13.11
C GLY A 132 9.50 2.56 12.84
N ASP A 133 10.32 2.08 11.93
CA ASP A 133 11.59 2.74 11.55
C ASP A 133 11.34 4.11 10.85
N MET A 134 10.16 4.29 10.25
CA MET A 134 9.75 5.56 9.64
C MET A 134 9.15 6.56 10.63
N TRP A 135 8.87 6.14 11.88
CA TRP A 135 8.11 6.97 12.81
C TRP A 135 8.80 8.28 13.17
N GLN A 136 10.11 8.29 13.34
CA GLN A 136 10.87 9.51 13.66
C GLN A 136 10.82 10.53 12.52
N GLY A 137 10.74 10.08 11.27
CA GLY A 137 10.64 10.91 10.08
C GLY A 137 9.21 11.16 9.60
N ARG A 138 8.17 10.87 10.40
CA ARG A 138 6.77 10.90 9.98
C ARG A 138 6.29 12.20 9.35
N GLU A 139 6.91 13.32 9.74
CA GLU A 139 6.57 14.65 9.23
C GLU A 139 6.90 14.82 7.75
N TYR A 140 7.87 14.05 7.26
CA TYR A 140 8.27 14.08 5.84
C TYR A 140 7.29 13.33 4.93
N PHE A 141 6.40 12.49 5.49
CA PHE A 141 5.50 11.63 4.72
C PHE A 141 4.15 12.30 4.40
N GLY A 142 3.94 13.53 4.85
CA GLY A 142 2.79 14.34 4.50
C GLY A 142 1.45 13.88 5.09
N PRO A 143 0.33 14.52 4.67
CA PRO A 143 -0.99 14.31 5.29
C PRO A 143 -1.51 12.88 5.18
N LEU A 144 -1.20 12.18 4.09
CA LEU A 144 -1.67 10.83 3.82
C LEU A 144 -1.24 9.84 4.91
N PHE A 145 0.00 9.97 5.40
CA PHE A 145 0.51 9.13 6.46
C PHE A 145 -0.36 9.22 7.73
N TYR A 146 -0.77 10.44 8.09
CA TYR A 146 -1.66 10.68 9.22
C TYR A 146 -3.10 10.21 8.94
N ASN A 147 -3.58 10.34 7.72
CA ASN A 147 -4.91 9.85 7.33
C ASN A 147 -5.00 8.32 7.46
N GLN A 148 -3.92 7.60 7.10
CA GLN A 148 -3.84 6.15 7.29
C GLN A 148 -3.91 5.75 8.76
N ILE A 149 -3.29 6.52 9.67
CA ILE A 149 -3.39 6.30 11.11
C ILE A 149 -4.80 6.60 11.63
N LYS A 150 -5.37 7.74 11.21
CA LYS A 150 -6.71 8.17 11.64
C LYS A 150 -7.83 7.24 11.19
N ALA A 151 -7.68 6.63 10.03
CA ALA A 151 -8.65 5.68 9.49
C ALA A 151 -8.62 4.30 10.18
N ALA A 152 -7.54 3.97 10.88
CA ALA A 152 -7.32 2.64 11.43
C ALA A 152 -8.31 2.27 12.53
N ASP A 153 -8.88 1.07 12.43
CA ASP A 153 -9.57 0.38 13.54
C ASP A 153 -8.56 -0.46 14.35
N LEU A 154 -7.56 -1.02 13.65
CA LEU A 154 -6.41 -1.71 14.22
C LEU A 154 -5.15 -1.21 13.53
N LEU A 155 -4.14 -0.84 14.30
CA LEU A 155 -2.85 -0.41 13.79
C LEU A 155 -1.76 -1.39 14.24
N LEU A 156 -0.99 -1.89 13.30
CA LEU A 156 0.19 -2.69 13.56
C LEU A 156 1.42 -1.79 13.47
N LEU A 157 2.05 -1.49 14.61
CA LEU A 157 3.38 -0.88 14.63
C LEU A 157 4.39 -1.98 14.28
N ASN A 158 4.72 -2.08 13.01
CA ASN A 158 5.55 -3.15 12.47
C ASN A 158 7.04 -2.80 12.45
N LYS A 159 7.89 -3.79 12.28
CA LYS A 159 9.35 -3.67 12.28
C LYS A 159 9.94 -3.13 13.58
N ILE A 160 9.32 -3.50 14.71
CA ILE A 160 9.82 -3.10 16.03
C ILE A 160 11.20 -3.69 16.33
N ASP A 161 11.58 -4.75 15.62
CA ASP A 161 12.92 -5.35 15.66
C ASP A 161 14.04 -4.43 15.14
N LEU A 162 13.68 -3.37 14.40
CA LEU A 162 14.63 -2.34 13.94
C LEU A 162 14.73 -1.14 14.90
N LEU A 163 13.93 -1.11 15.96
CA LEU A 163 13.83 0.00 16.90
C LEU A 163 14.57 -0.28 18.20
N PRO A 164 15.11 0.77 18.85
CA PRO A 164 15.46 0.67 20.27
C PRO A 164 14.24 0.29 21.10
N SER A 165 14.37 -0.66 22.01
CA SER A 165 13.24 -1.18 22.80
C SER A 165 12.56 -0.09 23.66
N GLU A 166 13.30 0.92 24.09
CA GLU A 166 12.83 2.09 24.84
C GLU A 166 11.95 3.03 24.02
N ASP A 167 12.07 3.02 22.70
CA ASP A 167 11.27 3.89 21.83
C ASP A 167 9.85 3.34 21.59
N VAL A 168 9.67 2.02 21.61
CA VAL A 168 8.39 1.39 21.29
C VAL A 168 7.24 1.89 22.17
N PRO A 169 7.36 1.94 23.52
CA PRO A 169 6.28 2.46 24.37
C PRO A 169 5.91 3.91 24.03
N ARG A 170 6.90 4.76 23.78
CA ARG A 170 6.69 6.16 23.41
C ARG A 170 5.94 6.28 22.10
N TYR A 171 6.31 5.51 21.07
CA TYR A 171 5.62 5.52 19.77
C TYR A 171 4.17 5.04 19.89
N LEU A 172 3.90 4.04 20.72
CA LEU A 172 2.54 3.58 20.98
C LEU A 172 1.68 4.70 21.62
N GLU A 173 2.23 5.52 22.51
CA GLU A 173 1.53 6.67 23.10
C GLU A 173 1.28 7.76 22.07
N GLU A 174 2.31 8.18 21.33
CA GLU A 174 2.19 9.20 20.27
C GLU A 174 1.17 8.79 19.19
N ILE A 175 1.08 7.49 18.83
CA ILE A 175 0.08 6.99 17.90
C ILE A 175 -1.34 7.11 18.49
N ARG A 176 -1.50 6.77 19.77
CA ARG A 176 -2.80 6.90 20.46
C ARG A 176 -3.28 8.36 20.57
N GLU A 177 -2.37 9.32 20.66
CA GLU A 177 -2.72 10.75 20.61
C GLU A 177 -3.32 11.14 19.25
N ILE A 178 -2.85 10.53 18.15
CA ILE A 178 -3.38 10.77 16.79
C ILE A 178 -4.72 10.05 16.59
N ASN A 179 -4.85 8.80 17.07
CA ASN A 179 -6.07 7.99 16.97
C ASN A 179 -6.31 7.21 18.28
N SER A 180 -7.03 7.83 19.20
CA SER A 180 -7.36 7.25 20.51
C SER A 180 -8.36 6.08 20.43
N SER A 181 -9.03 5.91 19.30
CA SER A 181 -10.07 4.88 19.11
C SER A 181 -9.53 3.59 18.50
N CYS A 182 -8.30 3.58 17.96
CA CYS A 182 -7.73 2.36 17.38
C CYS A 182 -7.01 1.51 18.43
N SER A 183 -7.03 0.19 18.23
CA SER A 183 -6.14 -0.72 18.93
C SER A 183 -4.77 -0.69 18.28
N VAL A 184 -3.70 -0.53 19.05
CA VAL A 184 -2.32 -0.51 18.52
C VAL A 184 -1.57 -1.73 19.02
N VAL A 185 -0.99 -2.51 18.10
CA VAL A 185 -0.25 -3.74 18.39
C VAL A 185 1.15 -3.65 17.82
N PRO A 186 2.20 -3.74 18.65
CA PRO A 186 3.58 -3.83 18.15
C PRO A 186 3.82 -5.19 17.51
N THR A 187 4.46 -5.21 16.32
CA THR A 187 4.72 -6.44 15.56
C THR A 187 6.09 -6.39 14.88
N TYR A 188 6.61 -7.57 14.58
CA TYR A 188 7.70 -7.75 13.62
C TYR A 188 7.24 -8.72 12.54
N HIS A 189 7.63 -8.49 11.31
CA HIS A 189 7.16 -9.24 10.13
C HIS A 189 5.63 -9.38 10.08
N CYS A 190 4.88 -8.41 10.62
CA CYS A 190 3.42 -8.42 10.69
C CYS A 190 2.84 -9.70 11.33
N GLN A 191 3.56 -10.32 12.28
CA GLN A 191 3.05 -11.46 13.03
C GLN A 191 2.01 -10.98 14.04
N ILE A 192 0.80 -11.47 13.91
CA ILE A 192 -0.34 -11.13 14.76
C ILE A 192 -1.20 -12.36 14.99
N ASP A 193 -1.80 -12.46 16.18
CA ASP A 193 -2.78 -13.48 16.48
C ASP A 193 -4.06 -13.24 15.66
N PRO A 194 -4.57 -14.27 14.95
CA PRO A 194 -5.84 -14.19 14.23
C PRO A 194 -7.00 -13.66 15.06
N GLU A 195 -7.08 -14.02 16.35
CA GLU A 195 -8.14 -13.55 17.23
C GLU A 195 -8.12 -12.01 17.40
N VAL A 196 -6.94 -11.42 17.45
CA VAL A 196 -6.79 -9.95 17.56
C VAL A 196 -7.24 -9.28 16.27
N LEU A 197 -6.88 -9.87 15.13
CA LEU A 197 -7.24 -9.32 13.82
C LEU A 197 -8.76 -9.31 13.61
N TRP A 198 -9.46 -10.36 14.06
CA TRP A 198 -10.91 -10.52 13.85
C TRP A 198 -11.77 -9.92 14.97
N LYS A 199 -11.18 -9.46 16.08
CA LYS A 199 -11.97 -8.79 17.11
C LYS A 199 -12.74 -7.62 16.50
N PRO A 200 -14.04 -7.46 16.81
CA PRO A 200 -14.79 -6.28 16.42
C PRO A 200 -14.08 -5.02 16.93
N SER A 201 -14.06 -3.98 16.12
CA SER A 201 -13.59 -2.66 16.58
C SER A 201 -14.43 -2.28 17.79
N LEU A 202 -13.80 -2.00 18.94
CA LEU A 202 -14.47 -1.61 20.16
C LEU A 202 -14.94 -0.15 20.07
N LYS A 203 -15.76 0.18 19.08
CA LYS A 203 -16.47 1.46 19.05
C LYS A 203 -17.85 1.27 19.68
N PRO A 204 -18.08 1.69 20.94
CA PRO A 204 -19.39 1.57 21.55
C PRO A 204 -20.39 2.43 20.78
N GLY A 205 -21.47 1.85 20.26
CA GLY A 205 -22.70 2.54 19.87
C GLY A 205 -22.77 3.07 18.43
N GLN A 206 -22.05 2.52 17.48
CA GLN A 206 -22.30 2.85 16.08
C GLN A 206 -23.30 1.88 15.43
N GLU A 207 -24.54 2.35 15.26
CA GLU A 207 -25.41 1.84 14.20
C GLU A 207 -24.67 1.93 12.86
N ILE A 208 -25.00 1.01 11.94
CA ILE A 208 -24.37 0.83 10.61
C ILE A 208 -24.64 2.07 9.71
N GLY A 209 -24.12 3.19 10.11
CA GLY A 209 -23.88 4.36 9.31
C GLY A 209 -22.38 4.60 9.34
N ILE A 210 -21.74 4.70 8.19
CA ILE A 210 -20.34 5.13 8.11
C ILE A 210 -20.34 6.55 8.70
N HIS A 211 -20.10 6.66 10.01
CA HIS A 211 -19.78 7.93 10.64
C HIS A 211 -18.33 8.22 10.29
N LEU A 212 -18.14 8.77 9.08
CA LEU A 212 -16.90 9.43 8.77
C LEU A 212 -16.75 10.55 9.81
N PRO A 213 -15.66 10.59 10.57
CA PRO A 213 -15.39 11.75 11.39
C PRO A 213 -15.51 12.98 10.50
N HIS A 214 -16.27 14.00 10.96
CA HIS A 214 -16.32 15.29 10.28
C HIS A 214 -14.95 15.96 10.43
N PHE A 215 -13.98 15.51 9.64
CA PHE A 215 -12.76 16.25 9.43
C PHE A 215 -13.03 17.22 8.28
N HIS A 216 -12.96 18.50 8.56
CA HIS A 216 -12.73 19.51 7.52
C HIS A 216 -11.32 19.30 7.00
N THR A 217 -11.14 18.28 6.16
CA THR A 217 -9.95 18.11 5.35
C THR A 217 -10.38 18.45 3.94
N ASP A 218 -9.69 19.36 3.31
CA ASP A 218 -9.72 19.50 1.86
C ASP A 218 -9.28 18.14 1.29
N HIS A 219 -10.27 17.31 0.94
CA HIS A 219 -10.05 15.99 0.34
C HIS A 219 -9.68 16.20 -1.14
N GLY A 220 -8.43 16.58 -1.37
CA GLY A 220 -7.81 16.46 -2.66
C GLY A 220 -7.44 14.99 -2.91
N SER A 221 -7.49 14.55 -4.17
CA SER A 221 -6.82 13.33 -4.61
C SER A 221 -5.38 13.31 -4.09
N ALA A 222 -4.71 12.16 -4.01
CA ALA A 222 -3.30 12.08 -3.60
C ALA A 222 -2.42 13.11 -4.34
N GLN A 223 -2.70 13.38 -5.62
CA GLN A 223 -2.08 14.45 -6.39
C GLN A 223 -2.41 15.85 -5.83
N GLY A 224 -3.63 16.11 -5.42
CA GLY A 224 -4.03 17.36 -4.75
C GLY A 224 -3.34 17.56 -3.39
N MET A 225 -2.85 16.48 -2.77
CA MET A 225 -2.03 16.52 -1.55
C MET A 225 -0.53 16.66 -1.84
N GLY A 226 -0.12 16.80 -3.11
CA GLY A 226 1.28 16.98 -3.52
C GLY A 226 2.05 15.66 -3.72
N TYR A 227 1.37 14.51 -3.74
CA TYR A 227 2.00 13.26 -4.13
C TYR A 227 2.13 13.18 -5.64
N VAL A 228 3.29 12.76 -6.10
CA VAL A 228 3.58 12.53 -7.50
C VAL A 228 4.01 11.10 -7.72
N ASN A 229 3.63 10.57 -8.85
CA ASN A 229 4.14 9.31 -9.32
C ASN A 229 4.40 9.43 -10.82
N PHE A 230 5.51 8.85 -11.25
CA PHE A 230 5.91 8.83 -12.65
C PHE A 230 6.75 7.60 -12.93
N ALA A 231 6.88 7.28 -14.21
CA ALA A 231 7.70 6.18 -14.69
C ALA A 231 8.80 6.71 -15.61
N PHE A 232 9.91 6.00 -15.62
CA PHE A 232 11.03 6.24 -16.53
C PHE A 232 11.34 4.95 -17.26
N GLU A 233 11.28 4.99 -18.58
CA GLU A 233 11.64 3.87 -19.44
C GLU A 233 12.74 4.30 -20.42
N GLU A 234 13.80 3.49 -20.53
CA GLU A 234 14.93 3.79 -21.42
C GLU A 234 15.62 2.52 -21.90
N GLN A 235 16.07 2.51 -23.15
CA GLN A 235 16.85 1.41 -23.72
C GLN A 235 18.35 1.57 -23.47
N VAL A 236 18.80 2.82 -23.37
CA VAL A 236 20.21 3.14 -23.11
C VAL A 236 20.52 2.87 -21.65
N PRO A 237 21.58 2.11 -21.32
CA PRO A 237 21.95 1.86 -19.96
C PRO A 237 22.44 3.15 -19.28
N PHE A 238 22.35 3.18 -17.96
CA PHE A 238 22.95 4.22 -17.15
C PHE A 238 24.46 3.97 -16.99
N ASN A 239 25.21 5.07 -16.91
CA ASN A 239 26.54 5.04 -16.31
C ASN A 239 26.40 4.68 -14.84
N ALA A 240 27.05 3.58 -14.42
CA ALA A 240 26.87 2.99 -13.10
C ALA A 240 27.22 3.96 -11.97
N ASP A 241 28.31 4.74 -12.10
CA ASP A 241 28.76 5.66 -11.05
C ASP A 241 27.85 6.89 -10.96
N CYS A 242 27.35 7.39 -12.10
CA CYS A 242 26.39 8.48 -12.12
C CYS A 242 25.08 8.08 -11.46
N PHE A 243 24.52 6.94 -11.84
CA PHE A 243 23.24 6.47 -11.30
C PHE A 243 23.34 6.13 -9.80
N ARG A 244 24.45 5.54 -9.34
CA ARG A 244 24.64 5.29 -7.90
C ARG A 244 24.71 6.58 -7.09
N ARG A 245 25.38 7.62 -7.60
CA ARG A 245 25.36 8.95 -6.96
C ARG A 245 23.96 9.55 -6.94
N PHE A 246 23.24 9.50 -8.05
CA PHE A 246 21.83 9.91 -8.10
C PHE A 246 20.98 9.23 -7.01
N MET A 247 21.16 7.92 -6.82
CA MET A 247 20.45 7.16 -5.78
C MET A 247 20.87 7.52 -4.36
N GLN A 248 22.12 7.95 -4.14
CA GLN A 248 22.61 8.43 -2.82
C GLN A 248 22.10 9.82 -2.48
N ASP A 249 21.92 10.67 -3.49
CA ASP A 249 21.49 12.08 -3.35
C ASP A 249 19.96 12.24 -3.38
N LEU A 250 19.20 11.13 -3.32
CA LEU A 250 17.74 11.19 -3.32
C LEU A 250 17.21 11.98 -2.12
N PRO A 251 16.28 12.91 -2.34
CA PRO A 251 15.64 13.63 -1.23
C PRO A 251 14.76 12.68 -0.42
N LEU A 252 14.65 12.90 0.88
CA LEU A 252 13.79 12.12 1.78
C LEU A 252 12.31 12.07 1.34
N LYS A 253 11.90 13.03 0.50
CA LYS A 253 10.57 13.10 -0.10
C LYS A 253 10.38 12.16 -1.30
N MET A 254 11.42 11.50 -1.79
CA MET A 254 11.33 10.41 -2.75
C MET A 254 11.17 9.09 -1.98
N TYR A 255 9.95 8.62 -1.86
CA TYR A 255 9.61 7.52 -0.94
C TYR A 255 9.88 6.14 -1.50
N ARG A 256 9.64 5.97 -2.81
CA ARG A 256 9.77 4.67 -3.46
C ARG A 256 10.32 4.84 -4.87
N ILE A 257 11.28 3.99 -5.18
CA ILE A 257 11.70 3.71 -6.55
C ILE A 257 11.70 2.20 -6.71
N LYS A 258 10.96 1.67 -7.66
CA LYS A 258 10.89 0.22 -7.89
C LYS A 258 10.98 -0.06 -9.38
N GLY A 259 11.69 -1.11 -9.72
CA GLY A 259 11.76 -1.58 -11.10
C GLY A 259 13.12 -2.09 -11.50
N PHE A 260 13.42 -1.99 -12.78
CA PHE A 260 14.63 -2.53 -13.38
C PHE A 260 15.54 -1.40 -13.87
N ALA A 261 16.81 -1.43 -13.50
CA ALA A 261 17.81 -0.48 -13.94
C ALA A 261 18.95 -1.22 -14.67
N CYS A 262 19.31 -0.74 -15.86
CA CYS A 262 20.47 -1.22 -16.61
C CYS A 262 21.66 -0.32 -16.31
N LEU A 263 22.73 -0.86 -15.74
CA LEU A 263 23.96 -0.16 -15.42
C LEU A 263 25.11 -0.78 -16.24
N GLY A 264 25.50 -0.13 -17.30
CA GLY A 264 26.42 -0.73 -18.28
C GLY A 264 25.84 -2.02 -18.88
N ASP A 265 26.57 -3.12 -18.72
CA ASP A 265 26.19 -4.45 -19.21
C ASP A 265 25.33 -5.29 -18.24
N ARG A 266 25.02 -4.75 -17.06
CA ARG A 266 24.29 -5.45 -16.01
C ARG A 266 22.93 -4.87 -15.77
N ARG A 267 21.97 -5.74 -15.43
CA ARG A 267 20.61 -5.36 -15.06
C ARG A 267 20.34 -5.67 -13.61
N TYR A 268 19.71 -4.73 -12.90
CA TYR A 268 19.35 -4.87 -11.50
C TYR A 268 17.87 -4.65 -11.30
N PHE A 269 17.26 -5.48 -10.46
CA PHE A 269 15.99 -5.10 -9.81
C PHE A 269 16.33 -4.18 -8.64
N LEU A 270 15.65 -3.05 -8.59
CA LEU A 270 15.84 -2.00 -7.61
C LEU A 270 14.56 -1.81 -6.81
N ASN A 271 14.69 -1.80 -5.49
CA ASN A 271 13.62 -1.50 -4.56
C ASN A 271 14.13 -0.51 -3.52
N HIS A 272 13.76 0.76 -3.68
CA HIS A 272 14.08 1.83 -2.76
C HIS A 272 12.85 2.21 -1.98
N VAL A 273 12.91 2.19 -0.65
CA VAL A 273 11.82 2.59 0.24
C VAL A 273 12.41 3.26 1.48
N GLY A 274 11.93 4.46 1.82
CA GLY A 274 12.27 5.14 3.06
C GLY A 274 13.77 5.36 3.25
N GLY A 275 14.49 5.70 2.18
CA GLY A 275 15.93 5.95 2.20
C GLY A 275 16.80 4.69 2.16
N LYS A 276 16.22 3.49 2.12
CA LYS A 276 16.93 2.21 1.99
C LYS A 276 16.76 1.65 0.59
N THR A 277 17.86 1.21 -0.04
CA THR A 277 17.85 0.65 -1.39
C THR A 277 18.35 -0.77 -1.37
N GLU A 278 17.53 -1.68 -1.88
CA GLU A 278 17.89 -3.06 -2.16
C GLU A 278 18.21 -3.20 -3.66
N TRP A 279 19.28 -3.93 -3.98
CA TRP A 279 19.74 -4.21 -5.33
C TRP A 279 19.84 -5.70 -5.53
N ILE A 280 19.15 -6.23 -6.53
CA ILE A 280 19.23 -7.64 -6.91
C ILE A 280 19.72 -7.68 -8.35
N GLU A 281 20.89 -8.26 -8.58
CA GLU A 281 21.44 -8.47 -9.91
C GLU A 281 20.65 -9.55 -10.63
N LEU A 282 20.36 -9.34 -11.92
CA LEU A 282 19.58 -10.23 -12.76
C LEU A 282 20.43 -10.74 -13.92
N ASP A 283 20.26 -12.01 -14.25
CA ASP A 283 20.94 -12.63 -15.39
C ASP A 283 20.29 -12.29 -16.75
N GLU A 284 19.08 -11.73 -16.72
CA GLU A 284 18.30 -11.41 -17.91
C GLU A 284 18.59 -9.98 -18.39
N ALA A 285 18.82 -9.82 -19.69
CA ALA A 285 18.90 -8.50 -20.33
C ALA A 285 17.50 -7.88 -20.51
N GLY A 286 17.42 -6.57 -20.58
CA GLY A 286 16.17 -5.87 -20.86
C GLY A 286 16.30 -4.37 -20.58
N PRO A 287 15.29 -3.58 -20.91
CA PRO A 287 15.32 -2.12 -20.72
C PRO A 287 15.29 -1.71 -19.26
N THR A 288 15.73 -0.48 -19.00
CA THR A 288 15.44 0.22 -17.75
C THR A 288 13.94 0.54 -17.68
N ARG A 289 13.32 0.19 -16.56
CA ARG A 289 11.92 0.54 -16.24
C ARG A 289 11.83 0.82 -14.76
N LEU A 290 11.67 2.06 -14.39
CA LEU A 290 11.61 2.51 -13.00
C LEU A 290 10.31 3.27 -12.75
N ALA A 291 9.64 2.94 -11.65
CA ALA A 291 8.50 3.68 -11.14
C ALA A 291 8.91 4.46 -9.89
N PHE A 292 8.50 5.70 -9.81
CA PHE A 292 8.84 6.66 -8.75
C PHE A 292 7.58 7.11 -8.03
N VAL A 293 7.67 7.22 -6.71
CA VAL A 293 6.63 7.81 -5.86
C VAL A 293 7.29 8.78 -4.89
N GLY A 294 6.84 10.02 -4.89
CA GLY A 294 7.36 11.07 -4.02
C GLY A 294 6.28 12.07 -3.57
N TRP A 295 6.68 13.00 -2.73
CA TRP A 295 5.82 14.08 -2.24
C TRP A 295 6.49 15.43 -2.42
N GLN A 296 5.81 16.37 -3.11
CA GLN A 296 6.35 17.68 -3.41
C GLN A 296 7.74 17.62 -4.09
N VAL A 297 7.91 16.67 -5.01
CA VAL A 297 9.08 16.57 -5.88
C VAL A 297 8.68 16.97 -7.30
N ASN A 298 9.61 17.54 -8.05
CA ASN A 298 9.39 17.92 -9.44
C ASN A 298 9.77 16.74 -10.34
N GLU A 299 8.79 16.20 -11.08
CA GLU A 299 8.99 15.08 -12.01
C GLU A 299 9.99 15.41 -13.11
N GLU A 300 9.90 16.62 -13.70
CA GLU A 300 10.76 17.01 -14.83
C GLU A 300 12.22 17.08 -14.41
N ASP A 301 12.51 17.63 -13.22
CA ASP A 301 13.87 17.71 -12.67
C ASP A 301 14.45 16.31 -12.45
N PHE A 302 13.64 15.37 -11.94
CA PHE A 302 14.06 13.97 -11.73
C PHE A 302 14.32 13.25 -13.05
N ILE A 303 13.42 13.38 -14.02
CA ILE A 303 13.59 12.78 -15.35
C ILE A 303 14.84 13.35 -16.02
N GLN A 304 15.07 14.64 -15.91
CA GLN A 304 16.26 15.27 -16.48
C GLN A 304 17.55 14.77 -15.79
N ALA A 305 17.54 14.66 -14.47
CA ALA A 305 18.68 14.10 -13.74
C ALA A 305 18.98 12.65 -14.15
N LEU A 306 17.96 11.80 -14.31
CA LEU A 306 18.12 10.43 -14.82
C LEU A 306 18.72 10.41 -16.22
N ARG A 307 18.24 11.28 -17.12
CA ARG A 307 18.78 11.37 -18.49
C ARG A 307 20.23 11.78 -18.53
N THR A 308 20.69 12.61 -17.59
CA THR A 308 22.12 12.98 -17.51
C THR A 308 23.02 11.80 -17.10
N CYS A 309 22.43 10.75 -16.49
CA CYS A 309 23.15 9.54 -16.12
C CYS A 309 23.14 8.46 -17.21
N LEU A 310 22.50 8.67 -18.36
CA LEU A 310 22.56 7.71 -19.46
C LEU A 310 23.98 7.68 -20.05
N GLU A 311 24.41 6.52 -20.51
CA GLU A 311 25.67 6.38 -21.22
C GLU A 311 25.62 7.20 -22.53
N SER A 312 26.63 8.03 -22.74
CA SER A 312 26.74 8.75 -24.00
C SER A 312 27.01 7.72 -25.12
N HIS A 313 26.17 7.66 -26.12
CA HIS A 313 26.51 6.98 -27.36
C HIS A 313 27.72 7.67 -27.94
N ASN A 314 28.92 7.09 -27.82
CA ASN A 314 30.03 7.45 -28.69
C ASN A 314 29.64 6.96 -30.10
N LEU A 315 29.13 7.91 -30.89
CA LEU A 315 28.99 7.78 -32.34
C LEU A 315 30.38 7.73 -33.00
#